data_96f13a0154e0cc2cdfcd61ae570545db
#
_entry.id   96f13a0154e0cc2cdfcd61ae570545db
#
_cell.length_a   1.000
_cell.length_b   1.000
_cell.length_c   1.000
_cell.angle_alpha   90.00
_cell.angle_beta   90.00
_cell.angle_gamma   90.00
#
_symmetry.space_group_name_H-M   'P 1'
#
loop_
_entity.id
_entity.type
_entity.pdbx_description
1 polymer ?
#
loop_
_entity_poly.entity_id
_entity_poly.type
_entity_poly.pdbx_seq_one_letter_code
_entity_poly.pdbx_strand_id
1 'polypeptide(L)'
;KDYLMQKYNIKRFDLLLFNHLDIEFLRKHHFTSEKQILNFFNADRLELVHHQHGHMAGAFYQSDLQYSRGVSFDGGGSDGNFNVFECHRKEGIKQVDYIPNHTIGMRLSELAQYTSSIRKEADFWVAGGLVYPGKIMGLSSYGTVREEWLEAFKEFYTGTYEGGPGGVGL
;
A
#
# COMPACT_ATOMS: atom_id res chain seq x y z
N LYS A 1 7.56 19.11 -8.07
CA LYS A 1 6.92 19.73 -9.24
C LYS A 1 7.96 20.52 -10.05
N ASP A 2 8.54 21.56 -9.50
CA ASP A 2 9.43 22.47 -10.22
C ASP A 2 10.67 21.80 -10.81
N TYR A 3 11.25 20.83 -10.08
CA TYR A 3 12.33 19.99 -10.60
C TYR A 3 11.95 19.23 -11.88
N LEU A 4 10.78 18.60 -11.92
CA LEU A 4 10.31 17.84 -13.09
C LEU A 4 10.01 18.78 -14.24
N MET A 5 9.37 19.91 -13.98
CA MET A 5 9.06 20.91 -15.00
C MET A 5 10.34 21.46 -15.65
N GLN A 6 11.36 21.78 -14.85
CA GLN A 6 12.66 22.21 -15.37
C GLN A 6 13.37 21.10 -16.15
N LYS A 7 13.51 19.91 -15.55
CA LYS A 7 14.27 18.81 -16.14
C LYS A 7 13.75 18.36 -17.50
N TYR A 8 12.43 18.35 -17.65
CA TYR A 8 11.77 17.86 -18.87
C TYR A 8 11.17 18.98 -19.73
N ASN A 9 11.42 20.23 -19.40
CA ASN A 9 10.85 21.40 -20.08
C ASN A 9 9.31 21.36 -20.19
N ILE A 10 8.67 20.88 -19.12
CA ILE A 10 7.22 20.78 -19.04
C ILE A 10 6.67 22.11 -18.52
N LYS A 11 5.73 22.72 -19.25
CA LYS A 11 5.06 23.94 -18.79
C LYS A 11 3.79 23.64 -18.00
N ARG A 12 3.13 22.55 -18.33
CA ARG A 12 1.85 22.14 -17.74
C ARG A 12 1.71 20.63 -17.85
N PHE A 13 0.99 20.01 -16.91
CA PHE A 13 0.64 18.61 -16.94
C PHE A 13 -0.80 18.46 -17.47
N ASP A 14 -1.02 17.58 -18.43
CA ASP A 14 -2.36 17.29 -18.98
C ASP A 14 -3.22 16.52 -17.96
N LEU A 15 -2.56 15.67 -17.16
CA LEU A 15 -3.22 14.80 -16.19
C LEU A 15 -2.39 14.67 -14.94
N LEU A 16 -3.07 14.78 -13.82
CA LEU A 16 -2.57 14.47 -12.48
C LEU A 16 -3.26 13.22 -11.97
N LEU A 17 -2.50 12.18 -11.68
CA LEU A 17 -3.00 10.99 -11.01
C LEU A 17 -2.67 11.05 -9.52
N PHE A 18 -3.67 10.91 -8.69
CA PHE A 18 -3.50 10.83 -7.24
C PHE A 18 -4.02 9.51 -6.70
N ASN A 19 -3.29 8.96 -5.74
CA ASN A 19 -3.82 7.92 -4.90
C ASN A 19 -5.01 8.48 -4.09
N HIS A 20 -6.08 7.71 -3.97
CA HIS A 20 -7.31 8.14 -3.31
C HIS A 20 -7.09 8.59 -1.85
N LEU A 21 -6.27 7.87 -1.10
CA LEU A 21 -5.93 8.25 0.29
C LEU A 21 -5.13 9.54 0.35
N ASP A 22 -4.19 9.73 -0.55
CA ASP A 22 -3.37 10.94 -0.60
C ASP A 22 -4.20 12.18 -0.92
N ILE A 23 -5.18 12.07 -1.81
CA ILE A 23 -6.05 13.20 -2.15
C ILE A 23 -6.93 13.61 -0.96
N GLU A 24 -7.45 12.65 -0.20
CA GLU A 24 -8.23 12.96 1.00
C GLU A 24 -7.39 13.64 2.07
N PHE A 25 -6.16 13.15 2.28
CA PHE A 25 -5.21 13.80 3.17
C PHE A 25 -4.92 15.25 2.75
N LEU A 26 -4.65 15.47 1.47
CA LEU A 26 -4.38 16.80 0.93
C LEU A 26 -5.59 17.73 1.09
N ARG A 27 -6.80 17.25 0.82
CA ARG A 27 -8.03 18.02 1.02
C ARG A 27 -8.24 18.42 2.46
N LYS A 28 -7.97 17.51 3.39
CA LYS A 28 -8.14 17.77 4.83
C LYS A 28 -7.12 18.75 5.40
N HIS A 29 -5.90 18.74 4.92
CA HIS A 29 -4.78 19.44 5.55
C HIS A 29 -4.22 20.61 4.76
N HIS A 30 -4.38 20.64 3.44
CA HIS A 30 -3.69 21.62 2.58
C HIS A 30 -4.57 22.27 1.52
N PHE A 31 -5.59 21.59 1.03
CA PHE A 31 -6.42 22.08 -0.06
C PHE A 31 -7.91 21.90 0.24
N THR A 32 -8.70 22.92 -0.05
CA THR A 32 -10.16 22.92 0.15
C THR A 32 -10.93 22.55 -1.12
N SER A 33 -10.26 22.52 -2.28
CA SER A 33 -10.88 22.20 -3.56
C SER A 33 -9.92 21.57 -4.56
N GLU A 34 -10.46 20.80 -5.49
CA GLU A 34 -9.74 20.25 -6.63
C GLU A 34 -9.03 21.32 -7.46
N LYS A 35 -9.70 22.46 -7.66
CA LYS A 35 -9.13 23.60 -8.39
C LYS A 35 -7.83 24.09 -7.77
N GLN A 36 -7.72 24.10 -6.44
CA GLN A 36 -6.47 24.47 -5.76
C GLN A 36 -5.36 23.46 -6.02
N ILE A 37 -5.69 22.17 -6.03
CA ILE A 37 -4.74 21.09 -6.34
C ILE A 37 -4.24 21.24 -7.78
N LEU A 38 -5.14 21.37 -8.74
CA LEU A 38 -4.81 21.57 -10.15
C LEU A 38 -3.93 22.81 -10.37
N ASN A 39 -4.28 23.92 -9.75
CA ASN A 39 -3.49 25.14 -9.84
C ASN A 39 -2.09 24.97 -9.20
N PHE A 40 -2.00 24.34 -8.04
CA PHE A 40 -0.73 24.11 -7.38
C PHE A 40 0.22 23.26 -8.22
N PHE A 41 -0.30 22.21 -8.87
CA PHE A 41 0.50 21.35 -9.73
C PHE A 41 0.64 21.87 -11.17
N ASN A 42 -0.11 22.88 -11.55
CA ASN A 42 -0.23 23.37 -12.92
C ASN A 42 -0.70 22.26 -13.86
N ALA A 43 -1.85 21.68 -13.58
CA ALA A 43 -2.43 20.56 -14.31
C ALA A 43 -3.84 20.88 -14.82
N ASP A 44 -4.23 20.21 -15.92
CA ASP A 44 -5.53 20.37 -16.55
C ASP A 44 -6.62 19.54 -15.89
N ARG A 45 -6.27 18.31 -15.52
CA ARG A 45 -7.21 17.31 -15.06
C ARG A 45 -6.62 16.52 -13.89
N LEU A 46 -7.50 16.12 -12.96
CA LEU A 46 -7.20 15.25 -11.85
C LEU A 46 -8.00 13.95 -11.99
N GLU A 47 -7.34 12.82 -11.81
CA GLU A 47 -7.99 11.53 -11.64
C GLU A 47 -7.49 10.82 -10.38
N LEU A 48 -8.41 10.12 -9.75
CA LEU A 48 -8.10 9.35 -8.54
C LEU A 48 -7.88 7.88 -8.92
N VAL A 49 -6.80 7.33 -8.39
CA VAL A 49 -6.47 5.92 -8.57
C VAL A 49 -6.50 5.24 -7.22
N HIS A 50 -7.20 4.13 -7.12
CA HIS A 50 -7.18 3.31 -5.92
C HIS A 50 -5.79 2.71 -5.68
N HIS A 51 -5.46 2.51 -4.42
CA HIS A 51 -4.10 2.17 -3.99
C HIS A 51 -3.61 0.85 -4.61
N GLN A 52 -4.35 -0.22 -4.41
CA GLN A 52 -3.97 -1.55 -4.93
C GLN A 52 -4.04 -1.61 -6.46
N HIS A 53 -4.98 -0.89 -7.06
CA HIS A 53 -5.05 -0.74 -8.51
C HIS A 53 -3.79 -0.05 -9.05
N GLY A 54 -3.31 0.98 -8.37
CA GLY A 54 -2.05 1.66 -8.72
C GLY A 54 -0.84 0.72 -8.68
N HIS A 55 -0.71 -0.10 -7.65
CA HIS A 55 0.33 -1.12 -7.55
C HIS A 55 0.25 -2.12 -8.71
N MET A 56 -0.95 -2.63 -9.00
CA MET A 56 -1.16 -3.57 -10.09
C MET A 56 -0.84 -2.97 -11.46
N ALA A 57 -1.27 -1.72 -11.71
CA ALA A 57 -0.96 -1.02 -12.96
C ALA A 57 0.55 -0.85 -13.13
N GLY A 58 1.25 -0.44 -12.08
CA GLY A 58 2.70 -0.31 -12.10
C GLY A 58 3.40 -1.62 -12.44
N ALA A 59 2.99 -2.73 -11.85
CA ALA A 59 3.58 -4.03 -12.12
C ALA A 59 3.24 -4.55 -13.54
N PHE A 60 1.96 -4.51 -13.92
CA PHE A 60 1.51 -5.07 -15.18
C PHE A 60 2.03 -4.30 -16.41
N TYR A 61 1.93 -2.97 -16.40
CA TYR A 61 2.35 -2.17 -17.55
C TYR A 61 3.88 -2.08 -17.72
N GLN A 62 4.66 -2.43 -16.70
CA GLN A 62 6.11 -2.60 -16.82
C GLN A 62 6.52 -4.01 -17.28
N SER A 63 5.62 -4.97 -17.28
CA SER A 63 5.88 -6.31 -17.82
C SER A 63 5.61 -6.37 -19.32
N ASP A 64 6.06 -7.44 -20.00
CA ASP A 64 5.76 -7.69 -21.41
C ASP A 64 4.46 -8.47 -21.63
N LEU A 65 3.71 -8.75 -20.56
CA LEU A 65 2.50 -9.56 -20.61
C LEU A 65 1.37 -8.83 -21.33
N GLN A 66 0.65 -9.54 -22.18
CA GLN A 66 -0.56 -9.03 -22.84
C GLN A 66 -1.81 -9.27 -21.99
N TYR A 67 -1.77 -10.34 -21.19
CA TYR A 67 -2.79 -10.72 -20.23
C TYR A 67 -2.13 -11.35 -19.01
N SER A 68 -2.67 -11.08 -17.83
CA SER A 68 -2.33 -11.80 -16.60
C SER A 68 -3.44 -11.74 -15.58
N ARG A 69 -3.45 -12.68 -14.65
CA ARG A 69 -4.01 -12.46 -13.32
C ARG A 69 -2.92 -11.96 -12.40
N GLY A 70 -3.23 -10.93 -11.64
CA GLY A 70 -2.32 -10.32 -10.69
C GLY A 70 -2.93 -10.26 -9.30
N VAL A 71 -2.06 -10.32 -8.30
CA VAL A 71 -2.41 -10.12 -6.91
C VAL A 71 -1.66 -8.90 -6.40
N SER A 72 -2.37 -7.98 -5.78
CA SER A 72 -1.77 -6.86 -5.05
C SER A 72 -2.16 -6.95 -3.59
N PHE A 73 -1.18 -6.84 -2.72
CA PHE A 73 -1.42 -6.84 -1.27
C PHE A 73 -0.46 -5.87 -0.57
N ASP A 74 -1.00 -5.21 0.46
CA ASP A 74 -0.29 -4.20 1.22
C ASP A 74 -0.88 -4.09 2.63
N GLY A 75 -0.30 -3.21 3.46
CA GLY A 75 -0.79 -2.88 4.80
C GLY A 75 -2.15 -2.17 4.82
N GLY A 76 -2.59 -1.61 3.69
CA GLY A 76 -3.88 -0.96 3.54
C GLY A 76 -4.00 -0.20 2.23
N GLY A 77 -5.21 0.18 1.89
CA GLY A 77 -5.51 0.94 0.69
C GLY A 77 -6.99 1.31 0.61
N SER A 78 -7.33 2.27 -0.24
CA SER A 78 -8.72 2.69 -0.48
C SER A 78 -9.59 1.61 -1.13
N ASP A 79 -8.98 0.59 -1.68
CA ASP A 79 -9.60 -0.56 -2.35
C ASP A 79 -9.30 -1.89 -1.62
N GLY A 80 -8.92 -1.81 -0.34
CA GLY A 80 -8.64 -2.96 0.49
C GLY A 80 -7.16 -3.30 0.60
N ASN A 81 -6.87 -4.44 1.20
CA ASN A 81 -5.51 -4.83 1.56
C ASN A 81 -4.97 -5.98 0.69
N PHE A 82 -5.86 -6.80 0.15
CA PHE A 82 -5.53 -7.94 -0.69
C PHE A 82 -6.53 -8.03 -1.84
N ASN A 83 -6.06 -7.85 -3.05
CA ASN A 83 -6.89 -7.74 -4.23
C ASN A 83 -6.40 -8.62 -5.36
N VAL A 84 -7.33 -9.18 -6.12
CA VAL A 84 -7.06 -9.97 -7.32
C VAL A 84 -7.57 -9.20 -8.53
N PHE A 85 -6.75 -9.11 -9.55
CA PHE A 85 -7.04 -8.38 -10.77
C PHE A 85 -6.91 -9.27 -12.01
N GLU A 86 -7.74 -9.00 -12.99
CA GLU A 86 -7.53 -9.38 -14.38
C GLU A 86 -6.97 -8.20 -15.14
N CYS A 87 -5.85 -8.42 -15.82
CA CYS A 87 -5.08 -7.38 -16.49
C CYS A 87 -4.98 -7.69 -17.98
N HIS A 88 -5.43 -6.77 -18.80
CA HIS A 88 -5.35 -6.82 -20.26
C HIS A 88 -4.72 -5.54 -20.81
N ARG A 89 -3.75 -5.66 -21.73
CA ARG A 89 -3.09 -4.49 -22.32
C ARG A 89 -4.06 -3.53 -23.02
N LYS A 90 -5.10 -4.06 -23.65
CA LYS A 90 -6.07 -3.28 -24.41
C LYS A 90 -7.30 -2.89 -23.62
N GLU A 91 -7.73 -3.76 -22.70
CA GLU A 91 -8.99 -3.59 -21.97
C GLU A 91 -8.80 -2.94 -20.60
N GLY A 92 -7.53 -2.85 -20.14
CA GLY A 92 -7.19 -2.28 -18.86
C GLY A 92 -7.14 -3.32 -17.73
N ILE A 93 -7.23 -2.82 -16.52
CA ILE A 93 -7.10 -3.60 -15.29
C ILE A 93 -8.43 -3.59 -14.56
N LYS A 94 -8.94 -4.77 -14.21
CA LYS A 94 -10.21 -4.94 -13.51
C LYS A 94 -9.98 -5.74 -12.24
N GLN A 95 -10.42 -5.21 -11.11
CA GLN A 95 -10.51 -5.98 -9.87
C GLN A 95 -11.61 -7.03 -10.01
N VAL A 96 -11.28 -8.29 -9.74
CA VAL A 96 -12.20 -9.42 -9.86
C VAL A 96 -12.50 -10.08 -8.53
N ASP A 97 -11.61 -9.90 -7.55
CA ASP A 97 -11.81 -10.42 -6.20
C ASP A 97 -11.00 -9.61 -5.18
N TYR A 98 -11.35 -9.71 -3.91
CA TYR A 98 -10.59 -9.11 -2.81
C TYR A 98 -10.87 -9.85 -1.50
N ILE A 99 -9.90 -9.85 -0.60
CA ILE A 99 -10.05 -10.34 0.77
C ILE A 99 -9.96 -9.12 1.69
N PRO A 100 -11.08 -8.71 2.28
CA PRO A 100 -11.07 -7.57 3.20
C PRO A 100 -10.27 -7.91 4.46
N ASN A 101 -9.57 -6.92 4.99
CA ASN A 101 -8.81 -7.01 6.24
C ASN A 101 -7.69 -8.08 6.25
N HIS A 102 -7.27 -8.57 5.09
CA HIS A 102 -6.15 -9.50 5.00
C HIS A 102 -4.83 -8.73 4.86
N THR A 103 -4.23 -8.42 5.99
CA THR A 103 -3.04 -7.55 6.04
C THR A 103 -1.80 -8.32 6.46
N ILE A 104 -1.13 -8.98 5.52
CA ILE A 104 0.11 -9.73 5.80
C ILE A 104 1.18 -8.82 6.44
N GLY A 105 1.36 -7.62 5.91
CA GLY A 105 2.32 -6.66 6.43
C GLY A 105 2.02 -6.20 7.86
N MET A 106 0.74 -5.92 8.17
CA MET A 106 0.32 -5.54 9.52
C MET A 106 0.47 -6.70 10.52
N ARG A 107 0.17 -7.93 10.10
CA ARG A 107 0.42 -9.12 10.93
C ARG A 107 1.89 -9.29 11.27
N LEU A 108 2.77 -9.05 10.31
CA LEU A 108 4.21 -9.07 10.57
C LEU A 108 4.63 -7.98 11.56
N SER A 109 4.04 -6.79 11.47
CA SER A 109 4.24 -5.69 12.43
C SER A 109 3.72 -6.06 13.81
N GLU A 110 2.59 -6.73 13.89
CA GLU A 110 2.01 -7.23 15.16
C GLU A 110 2.93 -8.27 15.80
N LEU A 111 3.45 -9.22 15.02
CA LEU A 111 4.40 -10.23 15.51
C LEU A 111 5.64 -9.59 16.15
N ALA A 112 6.07 -8.44 15.64
CA ALA A 112 7.21 -7.71 16.20
C ALA A 112 7.00 -7.29 17.66
N GLN A 113 5.77 -7.05 18.08
CA GLN A 113 5.44 -6.65 19.46
C GLN A 113 5.74 -7.77 20.45
N TYR A 114 5.66 -9.01 20.01
CA TYR A 114 5.94 -10.20 20.83
C TYR A 114 7.40 -10.63 20.78
N THR A 115 8.21 -9.99 19.95
CA THR A 115 9.63 -10.32 19.79
C THR A 115 10.47 -9.43 20.69
N SER A 116 10.93 -9.98 21.82
CA SER A 116 11.62 -9.23 22.90
C SER A 116 12.86 -8.46 22.44
N SER A 117 13.61 -8.99 21.46
CA SER A 117 14.79 -8.35 20.90
C SER A 117 14.48 -7.11 20.05
N ILE A 118 13.26 -7.01 19.53
CA ILE A 118 12.78 -5.89 18.70
C ILE A 118 12.02 -4.87 19.53
N ARG A 119 11.23 -5.32 20.50
CA ARG A 119 10.34 -4.51 21.33
C ARG A 119 11.05 -3.44 22.17
N LYS A 120 12.33 -3.56 22.42
CA LYS A 120 13.10 -2.64 23.29
C LYS A 120 13.31 -1.24 22.71
N GLU A 121 13.02 -1.02 21.46
CA GLU A 121 13.20 0.26 20.81
C GLU A 121 11.86 0.96 20.64
N ALA A 122 11.56 1.86 21.56
CA ALA A 122 10.59 2.97 21.44
C ALA A 122 9.16 2.67 20.91
N ASP A 123 8.28 3.55 21.25
CA ASP A 123 6.88 3.65 20.83
C ASP A 123 6.59 3.07 19.45
N PHE A 124 6.15 1.83 19.42
CA PHE A 124 5.75 1.08 18.26
C PHE A 124 4.83 1.86 17.30
N TRP A 125 4.00 2.73 17.87
CA TRP A 125 3.02 3.50 17.12
C TRP A 125 3.55 4.83 16.55
N VAL A 126 4.57 5.40 17.17
CA VAL A 126 5.08 6.73 16.78
C VAL A 126 6.21 6.65 15.75
N ALA A 127 7.03 5.61 15.80
CA ALA A 127 8.16 5.44 14.89
C ALA A 127 7.83 4.75 13.56
N GLY A 128 6.54 4.54 13.29
CA GLY A 128 6.07 3.89 12.09
C GLY A 128 6.25 2.37 12.12
N GLY A 129 5.15 1.64 12.20
CA GLY A 129 5.09 0.18 12.14
C GLY A 129 5.82 -0.46 10.95
N LEU A 130 6.25 0.35 9.98
CA LEU A 130 7.00 -0.08 8.80
C LEU A 130 8.46 -0.49 9.10
N VAL A 131 9.04 -0.04 10.20
CA VAL A 131 10.42 -0.42 10.59
C VAL A 131 10.48 -1.84 11.13
N TYR A 132 9.46 -2.27 11.83
CA TYR A 132 9.44 -3.56 12.52
C TYR A 132 9.35 -4.77 11.60
N PRO A 133 8.54 -4.78 10.53
CA PRO A 133 8.56 -5.88 9.57
C PRO A 133 9.94 -6.15 8.98
N GLY A 134 10.69 -5.09 8.64
CA GLY A 134 12.06 -5.22 8.16
C GLY A 134 13.01 -5.84 9.20
N LYS A 135 12.87 -5.46 10.48
CA LYS A 135 13.67 -6.04 11.57
C LYS A 135 13.35 -7.52 11.79
N ILE A 136 12.08 -7.92 11.75
CA ILE A 136 11.69 -9.34 11.85
C ILE A 136 12.21 -10.13 10.66
N MET A 137 12.08 -9.62 9.44
CA MET A 137 12.62 -10.27 8.25
C MET A 137 14.14 -10.47 8.37
N GLY A 138 14.86 -9.44 8.84
CA GLY A 138 16.29 -9.56 9.13
C GLY A 138 16.60 -10.59 10.21
N LEU A 139 15.83 -10.60 11.30
CA LEU A 139 16.02 -11.55 12.39
C LEU A 139 15.75 -13.00 11.97
N SER A 140 14.77 -13.22 11.08
CA SER A 140 14.41 -14.54 10.59
C SER A 140 15.56 -15.26 9.85
N SER A 141 16.51 -14.50 9.30
CA SER A 141 17.69 -15.06 8.62
C SER A 141 18.63 -15.81 9.56
N TYR A 142 18.54 -15.58 10.87
CA TYR A 142 19.33 -16.28 11.90
C TYR A 142 18.59 -17.46 12.53
N GLY A 143 17.35 -17.69 12.13
CA GLY A 143 16.49 -18.76 12.64
C GLY A 143 16.52 -20.01 11.78
N THR A 144 15.85 -21.03 12.27
CA THR A 144 15.56 -22.26 11.52
C THR A 144 14.04 -22.45 11.46
N VAL A 145 13.56 -23.03 10.37
CA VAL A 145 12.13 -23.36 10.21
C VAL A 145 11.73 -24.34 11.32
N ARG A 146 10.59 -24.05 11.96
CA ARG A 146 9.95 -24.88 12.97
C ARG A 146 8.60 -25.33 12.44
N GLU A 147 8.54 -26.56 11.93
CA GLU A 147 7.32 -27.09 11.30
C GLU A 147 6.16 -27.18 12.29
N GLU A 148 6.45 -27.43 13.56
CA GLU A 148 5.46 -27.47 14.64
C GLU A 148 4.72 -26.15 14.87
N TRP A 149 5.24 -25.03 14.32
CA TRP A 149 4.60 -23.72 14.42
C TRP A 149 3.73 -23.36 13.22
N LEU A 150 3.82 -24.11 12.13
CA LEU A 150 3.16 -23.75 10.88
C LEU A 150 1.65 -23.57 11.02
N GLU A 151 0.97 -24.45 11.77
CA GLU A 151 -0.48 -24.33 11.95
C GLU A 151 -0.87 -23.08 12.75
N ALA A 152 -0.15 -22.77 13.82
CA ALA A 152 -0.37 -21.54 14.58
C ALA A 152 -0.11 -20.28 13.73
N PHE A 153 0.92 -20.30 12.86
CA PHE A 153 1.18 -19.21 11.93
C PHE A 153 0.11 -19.10 10.83
N LYS A 154 -0.39 -20.20 10.30
CA LYS A 154 -1.52 -20.18 9.36
C LYS A 154 -2.73 -19.52 10.00
N GLU A 155 -3.13 -19.95 11.19
CA GLU A 155 -4.24 -19.37 11.93
C GLU A 155 -4.03 -17.86 12.17
N PHE A 156 -2.85 -17.47 12.62
CA PHE A 156 -2.50 -16.07 12.84
C PHE A 156 -2.60 -15.22 11.57
N TYR A 157 -2.13 -15.73 10.43
CA TYR A 157 -2.15 -14.97 9.17
C TYR A 157 -3.48 -15.03 8.42
N THR A 158 -4.29 -16.07 8.61
CA THR A 158 -5.60 -16.21 7.96
C THR A 158 -6.76 -15.69 8.81
N GLY A 159 -6.54 -15.50 10.11
CA GLY A 159 -7.53 -14.92 11.01
C GLY A 159 -7.90 -13.48 10.65
N THR A 160 -9.10 -13.05 11.01
CA THR A 160 -9.52 -11.67 10.85
C THR A 160 -8.65 -10.74 11.70
N TYR A 161 -8.17 -9.67 11.12
CA TYR A 161 -7.46 -8.63 11.85
C TYR A 161 -8.47 -7.69 12.52
N GLU A 162 -8.63 -7.83 13.81
CA GLU A 162 -9.50 -6.94 14.61
C GLU A 162 -8.74 -5.71 15.13
N GLY A 163 -7.95 -5.05 14.33
CA GLY A 163 -7.21 -3.83 14.63
C GLY A 163 -6.82 -3.64 16.10
N GLY A 164 -5.54 -3.72 16.44
CA GLY A 164 -5.06 -3.31 17.76
C GLY A 164 -5.38 -1.83 18.04
N PRO A 165 -5.21 -1.33 19.29
CA PRO A 165 -5.49 0.05 19.66
C PRO A 165 -4.65 1.03 18.83
N GLY A 166 -5.20 1.52 17.74
CA GLY A 166 -4.55 2.33 16.70
C GLY A 166 -4.95 1.94 15.28
N GLY A 167 -5.72 0.87 15.11
CA GLY A 167 -6.35 0.56 13.85
C GLY A 167 -7.28 1.70 13.47
N VAL A 168 -6.84 2.55 12.53
CA VAL A 168 -7.75 3.47 11.86
C VAL A 168 -8.73 2.59 11.12
N GLY A 169 -9.91 2.40 11.70
CA GLY A 169 -11.03 1.87 10.96
C GLY A 169 -11.24 2.79 9.77
N LEU A 170 -10.97 2.27 8.59
CA LEU A 170 -11.33 2.89 7.33
C LEU A 170 -12.79 2.61 7.03
#